data_0301c805a958def7c21462ced2d04840
#
_entry.id   0301c805a958def7c21462ced2d04840
#
_cell.length_a   1.000
_cell.length_b   1.000
_cell.length_c   1.000
_cell.angle_alpha   90.00
_cell.angle_beta   90.00
_cell.angle_gamma   90.00
#
_symmetry.space_group_name_H-M   'P 1'
#
loop_
_entity.id
_entity.type
_entity.pdbx_description
1 polymer ?
#
loop_
_entity_poly.entity_id
_entity_poly.type
_entity_poly.pdbx_seq_one_letter_code
_entity_poly.pdbx_strand_id
1 'polypeptide(L)'
;VKYLESPVLFNRSNVAAGMIGFTDQEPNQLAACEGSLYGELATLDLSEASDRVSLRLVHSMLFNYGHFLEAVLATRSSRADVPGWGVSSLVKYASMGSALTFPIEECVFLTCIFYGIQSELRRPLTRRDIKDLVGKVRVYGDDIIVPVEFVQCVVSALELFGFKVNRNKSFWNGSFRESCGKEYYAGHEVSIFRVRHTLPSRRTDATELISTVSLRNQAYKHGYWGTARYLDDIIRRLIPFPNVLDTSPVLGRRTFLGFDQERVHDDYQHPLVKGMVVRTRIPPSKVENEFALLKWFLKRGREPFADRNHLTRSGRDRTVGIKSGWACPY
;
A
#
# COMPACT_ATOMS: atom_id res chain seq x y z
N VAL A 1 5.67 7.95 -12.28
CA VAL A 1 4.29 7.57 -11.96
C VAL A 1 3.32 8.50 -12.68
N LYS A 2 3.25 9.81 -12.38
CA LYS A 2 2.31 10.76 -13.02
C LYS A 2 2.32 10.72 -14.56
N TYR A 3 3.46 10.43 -15.19
CA TYR A 3 3.56 10.28 -16.64
C TYR A 3 2.96 8.95 -17.12
N LEU A 4 3.16 7.86 -16.37
CA LEU A 4 2.57 6.56 -16.67
C LEU A 4 1.05 6.55 -16.44
N GLU A 5 0.55 7.36 -15.51
CA GLU A 5 -0.88 7.60 -15.27
C GLU A 5 -1.50 8.58 -16.29
N SER A 6 -0.66 9.23 -17.11
CA SER A 6 -1.12 10.24 -18.05
C SER A 6 -2.02 9.60 -19.12
N PRO A 7 -3.12 10.30 -19.52
CA PRO A 7 -3.99 9.87 -20.63
C PRO A 7 -3.25 9.67 -21.96
N VAL A 8 -2.01 10.13 -22.07
CA VAL A 8 -1.17 9.99 -23.28
C VAL A 8 -0.67 8.55 -23.44
N LEU A 9 -0.25 7.89 -22.34
CA LEU A 9 0.17 6.49 -22.39
C LEU A 9 -1.02 5.52 -22.23
N PHE A 10 -1.97 5.89 -21.36
CA PHE A 10 -3.21 5.15 -21.15
C PHE A 10 -4.41 5.92 -21.73
N ASN A 11 -4.28 6.36 -22.99
CA ASN A 11 -5.37 7.04 -23.68
C ASN A 11 -6.67 6.22 -23.52
N ARG A 12 -7.82 6.91 -23.39
CA ARG A 12 -9.16 6.30 -23.30
C ARG A 12 -9.45 5.27 -24.40
N SER A 13 -8.67 5.27 -25.49
CA SER A 13 -8.66 4.24 -26.53
C SER A 13 -7.81 3.01 -26.18
N ASN A 14 -6.99 3.03 -25.12
CA ASN A 14 -6.25 1.85 -24.66
C ASN A 14 -7.18 0.96 -23.84
N VAL A 15 -7.49 -0.18 -24.41
CA VAL A 15 -8.43 -1.14 -23.83
C VAL A 15 -7.98 -1.68 -22.47
N ALA A 16 -6.67 -1.70 -22.22
CA ALA A 16 -6.10 -2.19 -20.97
C ALA A 16 -5.99 -1.12 -19.86
N ALA A 17 -6.38 0.13 -20.13
CA ALA A 17 -6.20 1.25 -19.18
C ALA A 17 -6.88 1.06 -17.82
N GLY A 18 -7.92 0.24 -17.74
CA GLY A 18 -8.61 -0.08 -16.48
C GLY A 18 -8.06 -1.29 -15.72
N MET A 19 -7.04 -1.96 -16.25
CA MET A 19 -6.51 -3.22 -15.69
C MET A 19 -5.31 -3.02 -14.77
N ILE A 20 -4.69 -1.86 -14.78
CA ILE A 20 -3.57 -1.48 -13.90
C ILE A 20 -4.01 -0.33 -13.01
N GLY A 21 -3.69 -0.41 -11.73
CA GLY A 21 -3.98 0.63 -10.75
C GLY A 21 -2.71 1.09 -10.04
N PHE A 22 -2.22 2.30 -10.30
CA PHE A 22 -0.99 2.79 -9.68
C PHE A 22 -1.20 3.49 -8.33
N THR A 23 -2.36 4.05 -8.08
CA THR A 23 -2.63 4.91 -6.92
C THR A 23 -3.89 4.54 -6.16
N ASP A 24 -4.82 3.84 -6.80
CA ASP A 24 -6.14 3.52 -6.26
C ASP A 24 -6.31 2.01 -6.07
N GLN A 25 -6.40 1.60 -4.80
CA GLN A 25 -6.62 0.22 -4.36
C GLN A 25 -8.09 -0.20 -4.38
N GLU A 26 -9.00 0.76 -4.36
CA GLU A 26 -10.44 0.50 -4.19
C GLU A 26 -10.99 -0.43 -5.27
N PRO A 27 -10.63 -0.28 -6.57
CA PRO A 27 -11.13 -1.21 -7.59
C PRO A 27 -10.69 -2.67 -7.41
N ASN A 28 -9.48 -2.92 -6.86
CA ASN A 28 -9.05 -4.27 -6.52
C ASN A 28 -9.85 -4.82 -5.32
N GLN A 29 -10.09 -3.98 -4.31
CA GLN A 29 -10.90 -4.35 -3.14
C GLN A 29 -12.34 -4.66 -3.53
N LEU A 30 -12.95 -3.87 -4.42
CA LEU A 30 -14.29 -4.13 -4.94
C LEU A 30 -14.35 -5.44 -5.76
N ALA A 31 -13.39 -5.68 -6.63
CA ALA A 31 -13.30 -6.93 -7.40
C ALA A 31 -13.12 -8.16 -6.48
N ALA A 32 -12.36 -8.03 -5.38
CA ALA A 32 -12.26 -9.07 -4.36
C ALA A 32 -13.61 -9.31 -3.65
N CYS A 33 -14.35 -8.24 -3.33
CA CYS A 33 -15.70 -8.32 -2.77
C CYS A 33 -16.64 -9.08 -3.72
N GLU A 34 -16.70 -8.69 -5.00
CA GLU A 34 -17.50 -9.34 -6.03
C GLU A 34 -17.09 -10.80 -6.22
N GLY A 35 -15.78 -11.08 -6.28
CA GLY A 35 -15.24 -12.44 -6.37
C GLY A 35 -15.59 -13.30 -5.17
N SER A 36 -15.72 -12.71 -3.97
CA SER A 36 -16.16 -13.42 -2.76
C SER A 36 -17.66 -13.74 -2.77
N LEU A 37 -18.46 -12.90 -3.44
CA LEU A 37 -19.92 -13.03 -3.53
C LEU A 37 -20.34 -13.99 -4.63
N TYR A 38 -19.80 -13.80 -5.84
CA TYR A 38 -20.25 -14.54 -7.03
C TYR A 38 -19.34 -15.72 -7.40
N GLY A 39 -18.13 -15.78 -6.87
CA GLY A 39 -17.19 -16.88 -7.14
C GLY A 39 -16.52 -16.81 -8.53
N GLU A 40 -16.73 -15.74 -9.31
CA GLU A 40 -16.23 -15.62 -10.68
C GLU A 40 -14.81 -15.06 -10.77
N LEU A 41 -14.37 -14.30 -9.76
CA LEU A 41 -13.06 -13.68 -9.71
C LEU A 41 -12.19 -14.32 -8.62
N ALA A 42 -10.93 -14.52 -8.94
CA ALA A 42 -9.88 -14.99 -8.06
C ALA A 42 -8.95 -13.86 -7.66
N THR A 43 -8.36 -13.97 -6.47
CA THR A 43 -7.30 -13.09 -5.98
C THR A 43 -6.01 -13.89 -5.87
N LEU A 44 -4.92 -13.38 -6.44
CA LEU A 44 -3.59 -13.98 -6.40
C LEU A 44 -2.61 -13.00 -5.78
N ASP A 45 -1.75 -13.49 -4.89
CA ASP A 45 -0.66 -12.76 -4.24
C ASP A 45 0.67 -13.35 -4.69
N LEU A 46 1.67 -12.51 -4.91
CA LEU A 46 3.00 -12.93 -5.33
C LEU A 46 4.02 -12.79 -4.20
N SER A 47 4.79 -13.83 -3.95
CA SER A 47 5.90 -13.77 -3.01
C SER A 47 7.13 -13.12 -3.64
N GLU A 48 7.70 -12.12 -2.95
CA GLU A 48 8.92 -11.41 -3.41
C GLU A 48 8.76 -10.83 -4.82
N ALA A 49 7.58 -10.29 -5.12
CA ALA A 49 7.15 -9.90 -6.47
C ALA A 49 8.18 -9.01 -7.18
N SER A 50 8.53 -7.86 -6.60
CA SER A 50 9.48 -6.91 -7.18
C SER A 50 10.90 -7.47 -7.31
N ASP A 51 11.32 -8.35 -6.40
CA ASP A 51 12.66 -8.95 -6.43
C ASP A 51 12.81 -10.03 -7.52
N ARG A 52 11.68 -10.54 -8.04
CA ARG A 52 11.61 -11.54 -9.09
C ARG A 52 11.45 -10.97 -10.50
N VAL A 53 11.19 -9.67 -10.63
CA VAL A 53 11.12 -9.02 -11.94
C VAL A 53 12.52 -8.98 -12.56
N SER A 54 12.79 -9.83 -13.55
CA SER A 54 14.11 -9.88 -14.19
C SER A 54 14.31 -8.69 -15.13
N LEU A 55 15.55 -8.17 -15.15
CA LEU A 55 15.95 -7.13 -16.10
C LEU A 55 15.71 -7.53 -17.56
N ARG A 56 15.97 -8.81 -17.87
CA ARG A 56 15.80 -9.37 -19.21
C ARG A 56 14.33 -9.35 -19.66
N LEU A 57 13.39 -9.63 -18.75
CA LEU A 57 11.97 -9.60 -19.04
C LEU A 57 11.50 -8.19 -19.37
N VAL A 58 11.90 -7.20 -18.54
CA VAL A 58 11.57 -5.78 -18.80
C VAL A 58 12.17 -5.31 -20.13
N HIS A 59 13.42 -5.68 -20.41
CA HIS A 59 14.05 -5.36 -21.68
C HIS A 59 13.29 -5.95 -22.88
N SER A 60 12.87 -7.22 -22.80
CA SER A 60 12.09 -7.89 -23.86
C SER A 60 10.71 -7.23 -24.04
N MET A 61 10.02 -6.88 -22.95
CA MET A 61 8.71 -6.23 -22.98
C MET A 61 8.79 -4.84 -23.65
N LEU A 62 9.83 -4.08 -23.38
CA LEU A 62 9.98 -2.70 -23.86
C LEU A 62 10.87 -2.56 -25.10
N PHE A 63 11.32 -3.68 -25.66
CA PHE A 63 12.31 -3.69 -26.76
C PHE A 63 11.92 -2.79 -27.96
N ASN A 64 10.64 -2.78 -28.33
CA ASN A 64 10.14 -1.96 -29.44
C ASN A 64 9.98 -0.47 -29.08
N TYR A 65 10.23 -0.07 -27.84
CA TYR A 65 10.09 1.29 -27.34
C TYR A 65 11.43 1.82 -26.83
N GLY A 66 12.46 1.88 -27.70
CA GLY A 66 13.86 2.10 -27.32
C GLY A 66 14.11 3.29 -26.41
N HIS A 67 13.59 4.48 -26.72
CA HIS A 67 13.75 5.67 -25.87
C HIS A 67 13.07 5.51 -24.50
N PHE A 68 11.92 4.84 -24.44
CA PHE A 68 11.23 4.58 -23.17
C PHE A 68 12.01 3.55 -22.36
N LEU A 69 12.50 2.50 -22.99
CA LEU A 69 13.35 1.50 -22.34
C LEU A 69 14.60 2.15 -21.76
N GLU A 70 15.29 3.00 -22.53
CA GLU A 70 16.48 3.72 -22.07
C GLU A 70 16.17 4.59 -20.83
N ALA A 71 15.09 5.36 -20.86
CA ALA A 71 14.65 6.15 -19.72
C ALA A 71 14.32 5.30 -18.49
N VAL A 72 13.64 4.17 -18.66
CA VAL A 72 13.32 3.22 -17.60
C VAL A 72 14.57 2.61 -17.01
N LEU A 73 15.54 2.23 -17.83
CA LEU A 73 16.81 1.66 -17.37
C LEU A 73 17.71 2.70 -16.66
N ALA A 74 17.65 3.97 -17.05
CA ALA A 74 18.43 5.04 -16.42
C ALA A 74 18.01 5.31 -14.97
N THR A 75 16.77 4.96 -14.59
CA THR A 75 16.26 5.19 -13.22
C THR A 75 16.61 4.10 -12.22
N ARG A 76 17.17 2.97 -12.67
CA ARG A 76 17.48 1.82 -11.79
C ARG A 76 18.92 1.83 -11.29
N SER A 77 19.14 1.25 -10.12
CA SER A 77 20.47 0.90 -9.67
C SER A 77 20.97 -0.34 -10.44
N SER A 78 22.14 -0.25 -11.06
CA SER A 78 22.73 -1.37 -11.80
C SER A 78 23.58 -2.30 -10.94
N ARG A 79 24.00 -1.82 -9.76
CA ARG A 79 24.82 -2.55 -8.80
C ARG A 79 24.32 -2.34 -7.39
N ALA A 80 24.57 -3.31 -6.53
CA ALA A 80 24.33 -3.21 -5.09
C ALA A 80 25.54 -3.70 -4.32
N ASP A 81 25.83 -3.04 -3.20
CA ASP A 81 26.79 -3.51 -2.22
C ASP A 81 26.05 -4.43 -1.24
N VAL A 82 26.37 -5.73 -1.35
CA VAL A 82 25.71 -6.77 -0.59
C VAL A 82 26.59 -7.14 0.61
N PRO A 83 26.11 -7.01 1.86
CA PRO A 83 26.88 -7.37 3.04
C PRO A 83 27.43 -8.80 2.95
N GLY A 84 28.74 -8.96 3.13
CA GLY A 84 29.44 -10.25 3.04
C GLY A 84 29.80 -10.71 1.61
N TRP A 85 29.30 -10.04 0.56
CA TRP A 85 29.55 -10.42 -0.85
C TRP A 85 30.18 -9.30 -1.69
N GLY A 86 30.17 -8.04 -1.17
CA GLY A 86 30.68 -6.87 -1.87
C GLY A 86 29.76 -6.37 -2.99
N VAL A 87 30.32 -5.59 -3.93
CA VAL A 87 29.57 -4.96 -5.00
C VAL A 87 29.24 -5.95 -6.11
N SER A 88 27.96 -6.24 -6.30
CA SER A 88 27.45 -7.16 -7.31
C SER A 88 26.53 -6.45 -8.32
N SER A 89 26.56 -6.91 -9.58
CA SER A 89 25.62 -6.43 -10.61
C SER A 89 24.24 -7.03 -10.39
N LEU A 90 23.21 -6.20 -10.54
CA LEU A 90 21.82 -6.61 -10.35
C LEU A 90 21.22 -7.15 -11.65
N VAL A 91 20.80 -8.42 -11.64
CA VAL A 91 20.08 -9.08 -12.75
C VAL A 91 18.56 -8.87 -12.66
N LYS A 92 18.05 -8.50 -11.47
CA LYS A 92 16.67 -8.04 -11.29
C LYS A 92 16.51 -6.62 -11.83
N TYR A 93 15.27 -6.26 -12.21
CA TYR A 93 14.99 -4.95 -12.76
C TYR A 93 15.30 -3.84 -11.75
N ALA A 94 14.65 -3.86 -10.61
CA ALA A 94 14.82 -2.86 -9.56
C ALA A 94 14.53 -3.46 -8.17
N SER A 95 14.95 -2.74 -7.15
CA SER A 95 14.61 -3.07 -5.76
C SER A 95 13.41 -2.28 -5.29
N MET A 96 12.70 -2.81 -4.30
CA MET A 96 11.66 -2.08 -3.58
C MET A 96 12.19 -0.71 -3.13
N GLY A 97 11.41 0.36 -3.35
CA GLY A 97 11.80 1.75 -3.08
C GLY A 97 12.34 2.53 -4.28
N SER A 98 12.64 1.88 -5.41
CA SER A 98 12.88 2.58 -6.68
C SER A 98 11.55 3.08 -7.25
N ALA A 99 11.55 4.32 -7.78
CA ALA A 99 10.32 5.01 -8.20
C ALA A 99 9.51 4.30 -9.30
N LEU A 100 10.17 3.53 -10.17
CA LEU A 100 9.52 2.83 -11.28
C LEU A 100 9.34 1.33 -11.03
N THR A 101 9.74 0.80 -9.88
CA THR A 101 9.56 -0.63 -9.58
C THR A 101 8.09 -1.00 -9.71
N PHE A 102 7.24 -0.34 -8.95
CA PHE A 102 5.80 -0.61 -8.88
C PHE A 102 5.10 -0.53 -10.25
N PRO A 103 5.21 0.58 -11.04
CA PRO A 103 4.54 0.64 -12.34
C PRO A 103 5.05 -0.37 -13.38
N ILE A 104 6.34 -0.69 -13.35
CA ILE A 104 6.91 -1.62 -14.33
C ILE A 104 6.58 -3.07 -13.98
N GLU A 105 6.58 -3.44 -12.69
CA GLU A 105 6.17 -4.79 -12.27
C GLU A 105 4.72 -5.08 -12.64
N GLU A 106 3.81 -4.12 -12.48
CA GLU A 106 2.41 -4.28 -12.88
C GLU A 106 2.24 -4.51 -14.39
N CYS A 107 3.01 -3.78 -15.22
CA CYS A 107 3.02 -4.02 -16.67
C CYS A 107 3.54 -5.42 -17.01
N VAL A 108 4.56 -5.89 -16.29
CA VAL A 108 5.12 -7.24 -16.46
C VAL A 108 4.07 -8.29 -16.07
N PHE A 109 3.41 -8.13 -14.92
CA PHE A 109 2.40 -9.10 -14.47
C PHE A 109 1.20 -9.15 -15.42
N LEU A 110 0.70 -7.99 -15.87
CA LEU A 110 -0.37 -7.96 -16.88
C LEU A 110 0.04 -8.65 -18.18
N THR A 111 1.30 -8.49 -18.62
CA THR A 111 1.85 -9.19 -19.78
C THR A 111 1.86 -10.70 -19.56
N CYS A 112 2.28 -11.17 -18.39
CA CYS A 112 2.28 -12.59 -18.03
C CYS A 112 0.85 -13.17 -17.99
N ILE A 113 -0.12 -12.39 -17.45
CA ILE A 113 -1.54 -12.78 -17.42
C ILE A 113 -2.06 -12.97 -18.84
N PHE A 114 -1.84 -12.01 -19.73
CA PHE A 114 -2.25 -12.11 -21.12
C PHE A 114 -1.58 -13.27 -21.85
N TYR A 115 -0.31 -13.52 -21.56
CA TYR A 115 0.39 -14.69 -22.13
C TYR A 115 -0.25 -16.01 -21.66
N GLY A 116 -0.60 -16.12 -20.37
CA GLY A 116 -1.28 -17.30 -19.83
C GLY A 116 -2.64 -17.53 -20.48
N ILE A 117 -3.48 -16.49 -20.57
CA ILE A 117 -4.80 -16.56 -21.20
C ILE A 117 -4.68 -16.88 -22.70
N GLN A 118 -3.72 -16.25 -23.40
CA GLN A 118 -3.47 -16.55 -24.82
C GLN A 118 -3.06 -18.01 -25.03
N SER A 119 -2.24 -18.56 -24.14
CA SER A 119 -1.80 -19.96 -24.20
C SER A 119 -2.98 -20.92 -24.00
N GLU A 120 -3.91 -20.62 -23.10
CA GLU A 120 -5.12 -21.41 -22.87
C GLU A 120 -6.05 -21.36 -24.09
N LEU A 121 -6.26 -20.18 -24.66
CA LEU A 121 -7.10 -20.00 -25.84
C LEU A 121 -6.45 -20.54 -27.12
N ARG A 122 -5.16 -20.90 -27.10
CA ARG A 122 -4.37 -21.40 -28.25
C ARG A 122 -4.41 -20.49 -29.48
N ARG A 123 -4.61 -19.20 -29.28
CA ARG A 123 -4.63 -18.17 -30.32
C ARG A 123 -4.23 -16.81 -29.73
N PRO A 124 -3.73 -15.87 -30.56
CA PRO A 124 -3.46 -14.51 -30.11
C PRO A 124 -4.73 -13.83 -29.56
N LEU A 125 -4.57 -13.03 -28.51
CA LEU A 125 -5.66 -12.23 -27.95
C LEU A 125 -6.05 -11.12 -28.94
N THR A 126 -7.34 -11.03 -29.21
CA THR A 126 -7.91 -9.94 -30.02
C THR A 126 -8.25 -8.74 -29.13
N ARG A 127 -8.46 -7.58 -29.74
CA ARG A 127 -8.97 -6.40 -29.02
C ARG A 127 -10.31 -6.67 -28.31
N ARG A 128 -11.13 -7.57 -28.84
CA ARG A 128 -12.40 -7.95 -28.22
C ARG A 128 -12.16 -8.75 -26.94
N ASP A 129 -11.27 -9.74 -27.01
CA ASP A 129 -10.90 -10.55 -25.83
C ASP A 129 -10.40 -9.66 -24.67
N ILE A 130 -9.52 -8.70 -24.99
CA ILE A 130 -9.00 -7.78 -23.99
C ILE A 130 -10.13 -6.89 -23.43
N LYS A 131 -11.07 -6.42 -24.26
CA LYS A 131 -12.24 -5.67 -23.78
C LYS A 131 -13.11 -6.47 -22.82
N ASP A 132 -13.33 -7.75 -23.13
CA ASP A 132 -14.15 -8.65 -22.32
C ASP A 132 -13.49 -9.00 -20.97
N LEU A 133 -12.18 -8.78 -20.86
CA LEU A 133 -11.41 -8.91 -19.63
C LEU A 133 -11.35 -7.61 -18.78
N VAL A 134 -11.77 -6.46 -19.31
CA VAL A 134 -11.82 -5.20 -18.55
C VAL A 134 -12.80 -5.35 -17.39
N GLY A 135 -12.37 -4.95 -16.19
CA GLY A 135 -13.11 -5.12 -14.94
C GLY A 135 -12.98 -6.52 -14.31
N LYS A 136 -12.50 -7.52 -15.06
CA LYS A 136 -12.27 -8.89 -14.56
C LYS A 136 -10.80 -9.21 -14.32
N VAL A 137 -9.90 -8.57 -15.05
CA VAL A 137 -8.45 -8.65 -14.84
C VAL A 137 -7.96 -7.33 -14.29
N ARG A 138 -7.23 -7.39 -13.18
CA ARG A 138 -6.68 -6.21 -12.54
C ARG A 138 -5.38 -6.52 -11.82
N VAL A 139 -4.46 -5.57 -11.83
CA VAL A 139 -3.16 -5.66 -11.18
C VAL A 139 -2.96 -4.39 -10.36
N TYR A 140 -2.56 -4.55 -9.09
CA TYR A 140 -2.11 -3.49 -8.21
C TYR A 140 -0.90 -4.01 -7.40
N GLY A 141 0.30 -3.66 -7.84
CA GLY A 141 1.52 -4.27 -7.31
C GLY A 141 1.50 -5.78 -7.44
N ASP A 142 1.65 -6.48 -6.33
CA ASP A 142 1.61 -7.93 -6.20
C ASP A 142 0.20 -8.53 -6.08
N ASP A 143 -0.82 -7.67 -5.91
CA ASP A 143 -2.23 -8.06 -5.86
C ASP A 143 -2.83 -8.19 -7.26
N ILE A 144 -3.17 -9.39 -7.66
CA ILE A 144 -3.69 -9.74 -8.99
C ILE A 144 -5.12 -10.26 -8.87
N ILE A 145 -6.02 -9.72 -9.69
CA ILE A 145 -7.39 -10.23 -9.88
C ILE A 145 -7.49 -10.84 -11.27
N VAL A 146 -8.05 -12.04 -11.38
CA VAL A 146 -8.31 -12.72 -12.65
C VAL A 146 -9.60 -13.54 -12.58
N PRO A 147 -10.28 -13.81 -13.71
CA PRO A 147 -11.38 -14.79 -13.73
C PRO A 147 -10.89 -16.16 -13.26
N VAL A 148 -11.73 -16.84 -12.48
CA VAL A 148 -11.40 -18.17 -11.91
C VAL A 148 -11.05 -19.19 -12.99
N GLU A 149 -11.71 -19.12 -14.15
CA GLU A 149 -11.44 -20.00 -15.30
C GLU A 149 -10.00 -19.92 -15.83
N PHE A 150 -9.34 -18.76 -15.67
CA PHE A 150 -7.96 -18.56 -16.15
C PHE A 150 -6.90 -18.70 -15.06
N VAL A 151 -7.26 -19.01 -13.82
CA VAL A 151 -6.30 -19.07 -12.70
C VAL A 151 -5.13 -20.01 -13.01
N GLN A 152 -5.40 -21.22 -13.49
CA GLN A 152 -4.35 -22.23 -13.68
C GLN A 152 -3.36 -21.84 -14.78
N CYS A 153 -3.85 -21.32 -15.91
CA CYS A 153 -2.98 -20.88 -16.99
C CYS A 153 -2.18 -19.61 -16.60
N VAL A 154 -2.79 -18.71 -15.83
CA VAL A 154 -2.10 -17.51 -15.32
C VAL A 154 -1.04 -17.88 -14.29
N VAL A 155 -1.33 -18.76 -13.32
CA VAL A 155 -0.36 -19.24 -12.34
C VAL A 155 0.81 -19.92 -13.07
N SER A 156 0.54 -20.80 -14.02
CA SER A 156 1.57 -21.49 -14.82
C SER A 156 2.44 -20.50 -15.61
N ALA A 157 1.83 -19.45 -16.17
CA ALA A 157 2.56 -18.41 -16.89
C ALA A 157 3.45 -17.59 -15.95
N LEU A 158 2.93 -17.16 -14.79
CA LEU A 158 3.71 -16.43 -13.79
C LEU A 158 4.90 -17.26 -13.30
N GLU A 159 4.69 -18.53 -12.98
CA GLU A 159 5.75 -19.45 -12.54
C GLU A 159 6.78 -19.71 -13.67
N LEU A 160 6.36 -19.79 -14.93
CA LEU A 160 7.23 -19.92 -16.11
C LEU A 160 8.19 -18.73 -16.22
N PHE A 161 7.72 -17.52 -15.93
CA PHE A 161 8.54 -16.31 -15.95
C PHE A 161 9.34 -16.09 -14.65
N GLY A 162 9.30 -17.03 -13.71
CA GLY A 162 10.10 -17.03 -12.48
C GLY A 162 9.44 -16.34 -11.29
N PHE A 163 8.18 -15.98 -11.38
CA PHE A 163 7.41 -15.49 -10.25
C PHE A 163 6.94 -16.63 -9.35
N LYS A 164 6.69 -16.33 -8.10
CA LYS A 164 6.22 -17.31 -7.13
C LYS A 164 4.85 -16.90 -6.61
N VAL A 165 3.83 -17.63 -6.98
CA VAL A 165 2.48 -17.43 -6.47
C VAL A 165 2.40 -17.93 -5.02
N ASN A 166 1.94 -17.08 -4.13
CA ASN A 166 1.74 -17.40 -2.72
C ASN A 166 0.41 -18.12 -2.56
N ARG A 167 0.43 -19.45 -2.60
CA ARG A 167 -0.79 -20.27 -2.51
C ARG A 167 -1.56 -20.10 -1.21
N ASN A 168 -0.91 -19.65 -0.13
CA ASN A 168 -1.55 -19.42 1.16
C ASN A 168 -2.31 -18.09 1.22
N LYS A 169 -2.02 -17.18 0.31
CA LYS A 169 -2.67 -15.88 0.17
C LYS A 169 -3.36 -15.69 -1.18
N SER A 170 -3.52 -16.75 -1.94
CA SER A 170 -4.21 -16.74 -3.23
C SER A 170 -5.49 -17.56 -3.11
N PHE A 171 -6.61 -16.94 -3.50
CA PHE A 171 -7.93 -17.51 -3.25
C PHE A 171 -8.75 -17.53 -4.55
N TRP A 172 -9.12 -18.73 -5.01
CA TRP A 172 -9.96 -18.93 -6.18
C TRP A 172 -11.06 -19.98 -5.94
N ASN A 173 -11.00 -20.72 -4.82
CA ASN A 173 -12.01 -21.66 -4.39
C ASN A 173 -12.78 -21.08 -3.20
N GLY A 174 -14.05 -21.48 -3.05
CA GLY A 174 -14.91 -21.01 -1.97
C GLY A 174 -15.21 -19.50 -2.06
N SER A 175 -15.73 -18.95 -0.97
CA SER A 175 -16.24 -17.58 -0.89
C SER A 175 -15.30 -16.58 -0.23
N PHE A 176 -14.08 -16.94 0.08
CA PHE A 176 -13.09 -16.02 0.67
C PHE A 176 -12.22 -15.39 -0.41
N ARG A 177 -12.01 -14.07 -0.31
CA ARG A 177 -11.06 -13.30 -1.15
C ARG A 177 -10.33 -12.26 -0.31
N GLU A 178 -9.06 -12.01 -0.66
CA GLU A 178 -8.25 -10.93 -0.09
C GLU A 178 -7.59 -10.15 -1.23
N SER A 179 -7.62 -8.83 -1.18
CA SER A 179 -6.81 -7.97 -2.03
C SER A 179 -6.62 -6.59 -1.40
N CYS A 180 -5.41 -6.03 -1.57
CA CYS A 180 -5.05 -4.70 -1.08
C CYS A 180 -5.40 -4.50 0.40
N GLY A 181 -5.12 -5.52 1.24
CA GLY A 181 -5.30 -5.48 2.68
C GLY A 181 -6.76 -5.53 3.16
N LYS A 182 -7.70 -5.86 2.29
CA LYS A 182 -9.09 -6.13 2.65
C LYS A 182 -9.46 -7.58 2.39
N GLU A 183 -10.14 -8.15 3.37
CA GLU A 183 -10.60 -9.53 3.38
C GLU A 183 -12.13 -9.56 3.24
N TYR A 184 -12.64 -10.42 2.35
CA TYR A 184 -14.07 -10.56 2.11
C TYR A 184 -14.50 -12.02 2.17
N TYR A 185 -15.68 -12.26 2.72
CA TYR A 185 -16.33 -13.55 2.73
C TYR A 185 -17.79 -13.43 2.34
N ALA A 186 -18.21 -14.11 1.28
CA ALA A 186 -19.57 -14.09 0.77
C ALA A 186 -20.13 -12.65 0.56
N GLY A 187 -19.30 -11.73 0.04
CA GLY A 187 -19.66 -10.33 -0.20
C GLY A 187 -19.55 -9.40 1.01
N HIS A 188 -19.19 -9.93 2.19
CA HIS A 188 -19.03 -9.13 3.42
C HIS A 188 -17.57 -8.88 3.73
N GLU A 189 -17.22 -7.63 4.11
CA GLU A 189 -15.89 -7.29 4.59
C GLU A 189 -15.66 -7.96 5.97
N VAL A 190 -14.67 -8.85 6.04
CA VAL A 190 -14.27 -9.59 7.26
C VAL A 190 -12.87 -9.24 7.70
N SER A 191 -12.31 -8.14 7.18
CA SER A 191 -10.95 -7.69 7.49
C SER A 191 -10.75 -7.55 8.99
N ILE A 192 -9.70 -8.19 9.50
CA ILE A 192 -9.37 -8.14 10.92
C ILE A 192 -8.59 -6.87 11.25
N PHE A 193 -8.91 -6.25 12.36
CA PHE A 193 -8.07 -5.20 12.92
C PHE A 193 -7.23 -5.77 14.08
N ARG A 194 -6.00 -5.25 14.21
CA ARG A 194 -5.02 -5.79 15.15
C ARG A 194 -4.58 -4.74 16.17
N VAL A 195 -4.37 -5.17 17.41
CA VAL A 195 -3.71 -4.36 18.42
C VAL A 195 -2.24 -4.21 18.02
N ARG A 196 -1.82 -2.99 17.72
CA ARG A 196 -0.45 -2.71 17.22
C ARG A 196 0.52 -2.29 18.32
N HIS A 197 0.02 -1.68 19.39
CA HIS A 197 0.79 -1.16 20.51
C HIS A 197 0.14 -1.54 21.83
N THR A 198 0.90 -1.50 22.90
CA THR A 198 0.38 -1.59 24.27
C THR A 198 -0.57 -0.44 24.55
N LEU A 199 -1.50 -0.64 25.50
CA LEU A 199 -2.42 0.42 25.89
C LEU A 199 -1.65 1.56 26.59
N PRO A 200 -2.02 2.84 26.35
CA PRO A 200 -1.36 3.97 26.94
C PRO A 200 -1.63 4.05 28.45
N SER A 201 -0.62 4.40 29.22
CA SER A 201 -0.73 4.62 30.65
C SER A 201 -0.64 6.10 31.03
N ARG A 202 -0.03 6.91 30.16
CA ARG A 202 0.19 8.34 30.39
C ARG A 202 -0.21 9.15 29.16
N ARG A 203 -0.51 10.43 29.38
CA ARG A 203 -0.78 11.38 28.30
C ARG A 203 0.40 11.61 27.37
N THR A 204 1.62 11.32 27.83
CA THR A 204 2.86 11.45 27.03
C THR A 204 3.07 10.30 26.03
N ASP A 205 2.33 9.20 26.18
CA ASP A 205 2.45 8.01 25.34
C ASP A 205 1.69 8.25 24.01
N ALA A 206 2.21 9.19 23.20
CA ALA A 206 1.51 9.71 22.03
C ALA A 206 1.24 8.63 20.97
N THR A 207 2.21 7.77 20.72
CA THR A 207 2.10 6.67 19.70
C THR A 207 1.05 5.65 20.13
N GLU A 208 1.08 5.25 21.38
CA GLU A 208 0.15 4.31 22.00
C GLU A 208 -1.28 4.88 22.03
N LEU A 209 -1.42 6.18 22.36
CA LEU A 209 -2.72 6.88 22.32
C LEU A 209 -3.30 6.92 20.91
N ILE A 210 -2.50 7.32 19.91
CA ILE A 210 -2.93 7.36 18.51
C ILE A 210 -3.38 5.96 18.05
N SER A 211 -2.58 4.94 18.37
CA SER A 211 -2.89 3.56 18.04
C SER A 211 -4.17 3.06 18.73
N THR A 212 -4.35 3.41 20.01
CA THR A 212 -5.54 3.01 20.79
C THR A 212 -6.81 3.70 20.28
N VAL A 213 -6.72 4.99 19.91
CA VAL A 213 -7.83 5.71 19.28
C VAL A 213 -8.21 5.07 17.93
N SER A 214 -7.22 4.72 17.12
CA SER A 214 -7.45 4.02 15.86
C SER A 214 -8.11 2.64 16.08
N LEU A 215 -7.58 1.85 17.01
CA LEU A 215 -8.14 0.55 17.39
C LEU A 215 -9.60 0.67 17.86
N ARG A 216 -9.87 1.66 18.73
CA ARG A 216 -11.23 1.94 19.21
C ARG A 216 -12.21 2.24 18.08
N ASN A 217 -11.79 3.09 17.14
CA ASN A 217 -12.63 3.50 16.03
C ASN A 217 -12.87 2.35 15.04
N GLN A 218 -11.87 1.50 14.80
CA GLN A 218 -12.03 0.26 14.04
C GLN A 218 -12.99 -0.72 14.75
N ALA A 219 -12.80 -0.94 16.06
CA ALA A 219 -13.68 -1.81 16.83
C ALA A 219 -15.15 -1.35 16.76
N TYR A 220 -15.39 -0.04 16.86
CA TYR A 220 -16.73 0.51 16.73
C TYR A 220 -17.36 0.27 15.35
N LYS A 221 -16.58 0.52 14.28
CA LYS A 221 -17.02 0.32 12.90
C LYS A 221 -17.37 -1.15 12.61
N HIS A 222 -16.64 -2.08 13.21
CA HIS A 222 -16.86 -3.53 13.08
C HIS A 222 -17.91 -4.09 14.07
N GLY A 223 -18.63 -3.24 14.83
CA GLY A 223 -19.67 -3.70 15.75
C GLY A 223 -19.19 -4.25 17.10
N TYR A 224 -17.87 -4.18 17.39
CA TYR A 224 -17.31 -4.59 18.69
C TYR A 224 -17.51 -3.51 19.75
N TRP A 225 -18.75 -3.16 20.04
CA TRP A 225 -19.10 -2.02 20.89
C TRP A 225 -18.65 -2.17 22.33
N GLY A 226 -18.60 -3.40 22.86
CA GLY A 226 -18.04 -3.68 24.18
C GLY A 226 -16.57 -3.28 24.26
N THR A 227 -15.76 -3.68 23.27
CA THR A 227 -14.34 -3.29 23.13
C THR A 227 -14.20 -1.79 22.95
N ALA A 228 -15.03 -1.18 22.10
CA ALA A 228 -14.98 0.26 21.87
C ALA A 228 -15.26 1.05 23.15
N ARG A 229 -16.25 0.62 23.96
CA ARG A 229 -16.56 1.23 25.26
C ARG A 229 -15.42 1.11 26.25
N TYR A 230 -14.82 -0.08 26.35
CA TYR A 230 -13.67 -0.31 27.22
C TYR A 230 -12.48 0.62 26.85
N LEU A 231 -12.20 0.77 25.56
CA LEU A 231 -11.16 1.67 25.06
C LEU A 231 -11.54 3.15 25.25
N ASP A 232 -12.82 3.51 25.13
CA ASP A 232 -13.31 4.86 25.46
C ASP A 232 -12.97 5.25 26.91
N ASP A 233 -13.15 4.34 27.86
CA ASP A 233 -12.87 4.59 29.27
C ASP A 233 -11.37 4.80 29.52
N ILE A 234 -10.50 4.05 28.84
CA ILE A 234 -9.03 4.23 28.94
C ILE A 234 -8.63 5.58 28.35
N ILE A 235 -9.09 5.91 27.14
CA ILE A 235 -8.69 7.14 26.44
C ILE A 235 -9.15 8.38 27.19
N ARG A 236 -10.41 8.39 27.66
CA ARG A 236 -11.01 9.54 28.36
C ARG A 236 -10.32 9.91 29.67
N ARG A 237 -9.68 8.95 30.34
CA ARG A 237 -8.87 9.21 31.55
C ARG A 237 -7.60 9.99 31.23
N LEU A 238 -7.14 9.95 29.98
CA LEU A 238 -5.86 10.52 29.58
C LEU A 238 -6.01 11.81 28.77
N ILE A 239 -7.02 11.86 27.85
CA ILE A 239 -7.22 12.99 26.95
C ILE A 239 -8.70 13.30 26.77
N PRO A 240 -9.06 14.56 26.39
CA PRO A 240 -10.37 14.87 25.84
C PRO A 240 -10.65 14.03 24.62
N PHE A 241 -11.85 13.45 24.54
CA PHE A 241 -12.18 12.49 23.47
C PHE A 241 -13.56 12.79 22.86
N PRO A 242 -13.66 13.89 22.06
CA PRO A 242 -14.89 14.33 21.42
C PRO A 242 -15.29 13.42 20.25
N ASN A 243 -16.56 13.52 19.83
CA ASN A 243 -17.01 12.91 18.58
C ASN A 243 -16.47 13.70 17.39
N VAL A 244 -15.92 13.02 16.41
CA VAL A 244 -15.35 13.60 15.18
C VAL A 244 -15.60 12.69 13.98
N LEU A 245 -15.54 13.27 12.76
CA LEU A 245 -15.58 12.50 11.51
C LEU A 245 -14.18 11.98 11.13
N ASP A 246 -14.13 11.16 10.09
CA ASP A 246 -12.93 10.46 9.63
C ASP A 246 -11.82 11.40 9.17
N THR A 247 -12.18 12.55 8.62
CA THR A 247 -11.27 13.57 8.07
C THR A 247 -10.69 14.51 9.12
N SER A 248 -11.19 14.48 10.36
CA SER A 248 -10.75 15.38 11.43
C SER A 248 -9.28 15.14 11.83
N PRO A 249 -8.47 16.20 12.02
CA PRO A 249 -7.14 16.10 12.58
C PRO A 249 -7.12 15.83 14.09
N VAL A 250 -8.27 15.88 14.75
CA VAL A 250 -8.42 15.64 16.18
C VAL A 250 -8.46 14.15 16.48
N LEU A 251 -7.70 13.70 17.47
CA LEU A 251 -7.87 12.37 18.04
C LEU A 251 -9.21 12.29 18.77
N GLY A 252 -10.20 11.77 18.07
CA GLY A 252 -11.57 11.74 18.56
C GLY A 252 -12.28 10.43 18.30
N ARG A 253 -13.46 10.35 18.84
CA ARG A 253 -14.35 9.21 18.78
C ARG A 253 -15.17 9.26 17.49
N ARG A 254 -15.00 8.31 16.60
CA ARG A 254 -15.82 8.16 15.40
C ARG A 254 -17.07 7.37 15.76
N THR A 255 -18.22 7.94 15.44
CA THR A 255 -19.54 7.34 15.70
C THR A 255 -20.49 7.64 14.55
N PHE A 256 -21.51 6.83 14.39
CA PHE A 256 -22.62 7.10 13.45
C PHE A 256 -23.51 8.29 13.85
N LEU A 257 -23.29 8.86 15.05
CA LEU A 257 -24.04 10.00 15.57
C LEU A 257 -23.51 11.36 15.09
N GLY A 258 -22.42 11.37 14.31
CA GLY A 258 -21.82 12.59 13.80
C GLY A 258 -20.71 13.13 14.71
N PHE A 259 -20.61 14.46 14.80
CA PHE A 259 -19.52 15.15 15.50
C PHE A 259 -20.04 16.14 16.55
N ASP A 260 -19.19 16.44 17.53
CA ASP A 260 -19.45 17.46 18.54
C ASP A 260 -19.03 18.84 18.02
N GLN A 261 -19.76 19.87 18.42
CA GLN A 261 -19.42 21.27 18.19
C GLN A 261 -19.37 22.01 19.52
N GLU A 262 -18.25 22.59 19.87
CA GLU A 262 -18.09 23.36 21.09
C GLU A 262 -17.97 24.88 20.82
N ARG A 263 -17.44 25.23 19.64
CA ARG A 263 -17.19 26.60 19.21
C ARG A 263 -17.37 26.73 17.70
N VAL A 264 -17.59 27.96 17.22
CA VAL A 264 -17.53 28.31 15.80
C VAL A 264 -16.28 29.15 15.56
N HIS A 265 -15.58 28.95 14.45
CA HIS A 265 -14.44 29.76 14.03
C HIS A 265 -14.90 31.17 13.70
N ASP A 266 -14.21 32.19 14.21
CA ASP A 266 -14.65 33.57 14.11
C ASP A 266 -14.71 34.07 12.63
N ASP A 267 -13.72 33.70 11.79
CA ASP A 267 -13.65 34.15 10.41
C ASP A 267 -14.35 33.20 9.43
N TYR A 268 -14.15 31.89 9.58
CA TYR A 268 -14.61 30.88 8.62
C TYR A 268 -15.96 30.26 8.99
N GLN A 269 -16.48 30.55 10.15
CA GLN A 269 -17.78 30.06 10.67
C GLN A 269 -17.98 28.54 10.64
N HIS A 270 -16.88 27.76 10.54
CA HIS A 270 -16.96 26.31 10.66
C HIS A 270 -16.92 25.86 12.14
N PRO A 271 -17.50 24.69 12.46
CA PRO A 271 -17.49 24.18 13.81
C PRO A 271 -16.08 23.83 14.27
N LEU A 272 -15.83 24.05 15.55
CA LEU A 272 -14.59 23.71 16.23
C LEU A 272 -14.88 22.83 17.44
N VAL A 273 -13.99 21.87 17.68
CA VAL A 273 -13.99 21.04 18.87
C VAL A 273 -12.60 21.09 19.53
N LYS A 274 -12.59 21.03 20.84
CA LYS A 274 -11.33 20.98 21.61
C LYS A 274 -10.90 19.53 21.78
N GLY A 275 -9.68 19.21 21.32
CA GLY A 275 -9.16 17.86 21.45
C GLY A 275 -7.64 17.80 21.30
N MET A 276 -7.11 16.60 21.21
CA MET A 276 -5.69 16.38 20.95
C MET A 276 -5.45 16.27 19.45
N VAL A 277 -4.59 17.13 18.93
CA VAL A 277 -4.18 17.12 17.52
C VAL A 277 -2.78 16.49 17.43
N VAL A 278 -2.63 15.58 16.49
CA VAL A 278 -1.33 14.96 16.20
C VAL A 278 -0.39 15.98 15.58
N ARG A 279 0.79 16.10 16.12
CA ARG A 279 1.87 16.93 15.61
C ARG A 279 3.06 16.06 15.27
N THR A 280 3.49 16.13 14.04
CA THR A 280 4.73 15.47 13.59
C THR A 280 5.81 16.54 13.50
N ARG A 281 6.90 16.38 14.26
CA ARG A 281 8.07 17.24 14.16
C ARG A 281 9.17 16.47 13.44
N ILE A 282 9.57 16.98 12.30
CA ILE A 282 10.80 16.56 11.63
C ILE A 282 11.91 17.33 12.30
N PRO A 283 12.86 16.68 13.02
CA PRO A 283 13.99 17.41 13.57
C PRO A 283 14.77 18.03 12.41
N PRO A 284 15.12 19.32 12.49
CA PRO A 284 15.94 19.94 11.46
C PRO A 284 17.25 19.18 11.34
N SER A 285 17.68 18.87 10.14
CA SER A 285 19.01 18.33 9.89
C SER A 285 20.01 19.41 10.31
N LYS A 286 20.87 19.10 11.30
CA LYS A 286 21.93 20.02 11.71
C LYS A 286 23.10 20.05 10.72
N VAL A 287 23.07 19.18 9.72
CA VAL A 287 24.14 19.00 8.77
C VAL A 287 23.49 18.87 7.40
N GLU A 288 23.47 19.94 6.67
CA GLU A 288 23.15 20.02 5.25
C GLU A 288 24.47 20.22 4.50
N ASN A 289 24.60 19.80 3.27
CA ASN A 289 25.79 19.97 2.44
C ASN A 289 26.87 18.86 2.55
N GLU A 290 28.11 19.24 2.31
CA GLU A 290 29.29 18.35 2.28
C GLU A 290 29.52 17.59 3.59
N PHE A 291 29.22 18.20 4.74
CA PHE A 291 29.31 17.54 6.04
C PHE A 291 28.25 16.46 6.24
N ALA A 292 27.07 16.59 5.64
CA ALA A 292 26.06 15.52 5.63
C ALA A 292 26.55 14.33 4.83
N LEU A 293 27.19 14.57 3.70
CA LEU A 293 27.81 13.56 2.86
C LEU A 293 28.97 12.86 3.57
N LEU A 294 29.88 13.63 4.21
CA LEU A 294 30.96 13.09 5.02
C LEU A 294 30.41 12.22 6.17
N LYS A 295 29.40 12.70 6.88
CA LYS A 295 28.75 11.94 7.95
C LYS A 295 28.14 10.63 7.44
N TRP A 296 27.58 10.64 6.22
CA TRP A 296 27.06 9.46 5.58
C TRP A 296 28.18 8.45 5.25
N PHE A 297 29.30 8.92 4.68
CA PHE A 297 30.47 8.08 4.39
C PHE A 297 31.10 7.51 5.66
N LEU A 298 31.24 8.29 6.70
CA LEU A 298 31.77 7.84 7.98
C LEU A 298 30.88 6.78 8.65
N LYS A 299 29.57 6.90 8.50
CA LYS A 299 28.61 5.87 8.96
C LYS A 299 28.71 4.59 8.16
N ARG A 300 28.98 4.69 6.85
CA ARG A 300 29.09 3.53 5.96
C ARG A 300 30.40 2.75 6.17
N GLY A 301 31.48 3.42 6.59
CA GLY A 301 32.76 2.80 6.90
C GLY A 301 32.81 2.07 8.26
N ARG A 302 31.77 2.20 9.08
CA ARG A 302 31.62 1.43 10.33
C ARG A 302 30.56 0.37 10.11
N GLU A 303 30.68 -0.79 10.79
CA GLU A 303 29.58 -1.75 10.82
C GLU A 303 28.29 -0.99 11.16
N PRO A 304 27.35 -0.87 10.20
CA PRO A 304 26.23 0.06 10.35
C PRO A 304 25.26 -0.33 11.47
N PHE A 305 25.49 -1.49 12.06
CA PHE A 305 24.64 -2.11 13.06
C PHE A 305 25.29 -2.30 14.41
N ALA A 306 26.49 -1.79 14.62
CA ALA A 306 27.21 -1.90 15.88
C ALA A 306 26.45 -1.20 17.05
N ASP A 307 25.71 -0.11 16.79
CA ASP A 307 24.85 0.56 17.77
C ASP A 307 23.38 0.51 17.37
N ARG A 308 22.66 -0.47 17.90
CA ARG A 308 21.20 -0.64 17.72
C ARG A 308 20.41 0.59 18.15
N ASN A 309 20.85 1.28 19.20
CA ASN A 309 20.19 2.50 19.69
C ASN A 309 20.45 3.69 18.73
N HIS A 310 21.59 3.71 18.07
CA HIS A 310 21.90 4.73 17.07
C HIS A 310 21.01 4.56 15.83
N LEU A 311 20.82 3.33 15.35
CA LEU A 311 19.89 3.04 14.24
C LEU A 311 18.45 3.41 14.59
N THR A 312 18.01 3.05 15.80
CA THR A 312 16.67 3.41 16.27
C THR A 312 16.48 4.92 16.35
N ARG A 313 17.50 5.68 16.75
CA ARG A 313 17.46 7.15 16.81
C ARG A 313 17.63 7.79 15.43
N SER A 314 18.51 7.30 14.59
CA SER A 314 18.78 7.86 13.26
C SER A 314 17.72 7.52 12.22
N GLY A 315 16.99 6.39 12.40
CA GLY A 315 15.85 6.03 11.59
C GLY A 315 14.54 6.71 11.97
N ARG A 316 14.53 7.47 13.10
CA ARG A 316 13.37 8.28 13.49
C ARG A 316 13.44 9.66 12.86
N ASP A 317 13.02 9.76 11.62
CA ASP A 317 12.89 11.05 10.93
C ASP A 317 11.79 11.94 11.53
N ARG A 318 10.93 11.38 12.38
CA ARG A 318 9.75 12.08 12.91
C ARG A 318 9.53 11.77 14.39
N THR A 319 9.47 12.79 15.22
CA THR A 319 8.90 12.68 16.55
C THR A 319 7.39 12.95 16.45
N VAL A 320 6.59 11.97 16.83
CA VAL A 320 5.14 12.12 16.90
C VAL A 320 4.77 12.58 18.30
N GLY A 321 4.03 13.68 18.36
CA GLY A 321 3.51 14.21 19.62
C GLY A 321 2.05 14.60 19.48
N ILE A 322 1.36 14.77 20.59
CA ILE A 322 0.00 15.27 20.64
C ILE A 322 -0.05 16.58 21.39
N LYS A 323 -0.82 17.54 20.87
CA LYS A 323 -1.01 18.85 21.50
C LYS A 323 -2.49 19.19 21.57
N SER A 324 -2.94 19.72 22.72
CA SER A 324 -4.30 20.23 22.85
C SER A 324 -4.51 21.46 21.96
N GLY A 325 -5.62 21.50 21.25
CA GLY A 325 -5.98 22.60 20.35
C GLY A 325 -7.44 22.55 19.93
N TRP A 326 -7.85 23.63 19.28
CA TRP A 326 -9.13 23.72 18.59
C TRP A 326 -8.90 23.32 17.14
N ALA A 327 -9.74 22.46 16.60
CA ALA A 327 -9.71 22.09 15.20
C ALA A 327 -11.09 21.67 14.70
N CYS A 328 -11.24 21.61 13.38
CA CYS A 328 -12.46 21.18 12.74
C CYS A 328 -12.75 19.70 13.07
N PRO A 329 -14.00 19.35 13.41
CA PRO A 329 -14.38 17.97 13.73
C PRO A 329 -14.58 17.09 12.49
N TYR A 330 -14.45 17.68 11.28
CA TYR A 330 -14.56 16.96 9.99
C TYR A 330 -13.47 17.36 9.01
#